data_5ef8851a8076a5b34c3fbb9567b874ad
#
_entry.id   5ef8851a8076a5b34c3fbb9567b874ad
#
_cell.length_a   1.000
_cell.length_b   1.000
_cell.length_c   1.000
_cell.angle_alpha   90.00
_cell.angle_beta   90.00
_cell.angle_gamma   90.00
#
_symmetry.space_group_name_H-M   'P 1'
#
loop_
_entity.id
_entity.type
_entity.pdbx_description
1 polymer ?
#
loop_
_entity_poly.entity_id
_entity_poly.type
_entity_poly.pdbx_seq_one_letter_code
_entity_poly.pdbx_strand_id
1 'polypeptide(L)'
;MEKRKFKFLLGIMTCTFALSALAPIAAEETTQEPGEGTTVVQQTEAQETTEATETTEQTTTTTTSKELPIEEDIFEITARYGYDVSEYYKPEGAILVDAETGQILYGDNIDKPWDPASTTKLMTAYLVYDAIKAGKLTLDTKITATEEDRAISTIDDISNNQIRAGIEYPVRDLLYLMMYPSSNVATVMLSHAISKTNEEYIKMMNDKAKELGMTNSKFYNPSGAVVSAFRGLYVVEGVPDEYNQTTARDLATLAYYFLKNYPEFLEITREPAVTTMEGTPVEETFYTLNQLASGMPQGYFDVDGFKTGSSPNAALNHVITAKGKGRRLIEVLMGVGSWSDYNTSVFYRAQFGNALLEKGFTEYHEETVLKAGVHEIDGQKIKVEKDIKAITKGDSKPTYKLVGDEIIVENTFPTLTKAIKSNVHKVTKVVEETTTEEPATTSEAKNEGVLSFNDEDTSTFVGWLRGLSKNPLLLAGILLALSVFISGIVIATVQVFKKDY
;
A
#
# COMPACT_ATOMS: atom_id res chain seq x y z
N MET A 1 -37.30 -25.00 25.22
CA MET A 1 -36.85 -24.42 26.51
C MET A 1 -35.92 -25.42 27.17
N GLU A 2 -34.62 -25.27 27.01
CA GLU A 2 -33.64 -25.89 27.90
C GLU A 2 -32.31 -25.13 27.79
N LYS A 3 -31.90 -24.54 28.92
CA LYS A 3 -30.71 -23.71 29.05
C LYS A 3 -29.53 -24.65 29.35
N ARG A 4 -28.57 -24.82 28.43
CA ARG A 4 -27.27 -25.42 28.69
C ARG A 4 -26.29 -24.36 29.20
N LYS A 5 -25.91 -24.52 30.47
CA LYS A 5 -24.86 -23.73 31.13
C LYS A 5 -23.49 -24.27 30.72
N PHE A 6 -22.66 -23.43 30.12
CA PHE A 6 -21.25 -23.72 29.87
C PHE A 6 -20.44 -23.34 31.13
N LYS A 7 -19.78 -24.31 31.74
CA LYS A 7 -18.84 -24.07 32.85
C LYS A 7 -17.45 -23.80 32.27
N PHE A 8 -16.93 -22.62 32.53
CA PHE A 8 -15.53 -22.26 32.33
C PHE A 8 -14.67 -22.90 33.41
N LEU A 9 -13.69 -23.71 33.03
CA LEU A 9 -12.68 -24.28 33.91
C LEU A 9 -11.42 -23.42 33.79
N LEU A 10 -11.14 -22.64 34.86
CA LEU A 10 -9.94 -21.80 34.97
C LEU A 10 -8.82 -22.69 35.53
N GLY A 11 -7.84 -23.07 34.70
CA GLY A 11 -6.63 -23.77 35.13
C GLY A 11 -5.53 -22.73 35.47
N ILE A 12 -5.27 -22.58 36.77
CA ILE A 12 -4.15 -21.79 37.27
C ILE A 12 -2.90 -22.67 37.23
N MET A 13 -1.94 -22.33 36.36
CA MET A 13 -0.62 -22.96 36.32
C MET A 13 0.37 -22.08 37.08
N THR A 14 0.69 -22.49 38.29
CA THR A 14 1.73 -21.85 39.12
C THR A 14 3.10 -22.34 38.68
N CYS A 15 3.90 -21.44 38.10
CA CYS A 15 5.34 -21.65 37.87
C CYS A 15 6.13 -21.15 39.11
N THR A 16 6.74 -22.06 39.79
CA THR A 16 7.72 -21.81 40.87
C THR A 16 9.08 -21.43 40.27
N PHE A 17 9.52 -20.22 40.51
CA PHE A 17 10.89 -19.77 40.24
C PHE A 17 11.83 -20.19 41.35
N ALA A 18 12.86 -20.99 41.00
CA ALA A 18 14.01 -21.25 41.87
C ALA A 18 15.02 -20.10 41.79
N LEU A 19 15.23 -19.43 42.89
CA LEU A 19 16.26 -18.40 43.09
C LEU A 19 17.61 -19.10 43.30
N SER A 20 18.57 -18.93 42.40
CA SER A 20 19.99 -19.25 42.63
C SER A 20 20.75 -17.94 42.83
N ALA A 21 21.31 -17.79 44.01
CA ALA A 21 22.15 -16.68 44.43
C ALA A 21 23.52 -16.73 43.76
N LEU A 22 23.96 -15.63 43.18
CA LEU A 22 25.34 -15.38 42.75
C LEU A 22 25.93 -14.26 43.59
N ALA A 23 27.10 -14.55 44.19
CA ALA A 23 27.90 -13.63 44.97
C ALA A 23 28.69 -12.65 44.09
N PRO A 24 29.07 -11.46 44.60
CA PRO A 24 29.77 -10.44 43.82
C PRO A 24 31.25 -10.71 43.71
N ILE A 25 31.80 -10.53 42.49
CA ILE A 25 33.23 -10.47 42.24
C ILE A 25 33.63 -8.99 42.19
N ALA A 26 34.66 -8.66 43.00
CA ALA A 26 35.25 -7.33 43.17
C ALA A 26 35.96 -6.87 41.88
N ALA A 27 35.76 -5.60 41.52
CA ALA A 27 36.53 -4.93 40.46
C ALA A 27 37.81 -4.35 41.03
N GLU A 28 38.92 -4.57 40.31
CA GLU A 28 40.22 -3.95 40.56
C GLU A 28 40.34 -2.69 39.67
N GLU A 29 40.52 -1.54 40.33
CA GLU A 29 40.81 -0.26 39.68
C GLU A 29 42.27 -0.22 39.21
N THR A 30 42.52 0.15 37.95
CA THR A 30 43.79 0.67 37.51
C THR A 30 43.62 2.05 36.91
N THR A 31 44.08 3.03 37.67
CA THR A 31 44.26 4.42 37.26
C THR A 31 45.48 4.59 36.34
N GLN A 32 45.32 5.31 35.24
CA GLN A 32 46.40 6.04 34.58
C GLN A 32 45.85 7.36 34.00
N GLU A 33 46.43 8.45 34.48
CA GLU A 33 46.25 9.82 34.03
C GLU A 33 47.25 10.25 32.95
N PRO A 34 47.18 11.51 32.41
CA PRO A 34 47.09 11.77 30.97
C PRO A 34 48.38 12.36 30.37
N GLY A 35 48.53 12.27 29.08
CA GLY A 35 49.55 12.94 28.29
C GLY A 35 48.99 14.07 27.43
N GLU A 36 49.46 15.29 27.73
CA GLU A 36 49.20 16.50 26.91
C GLU A 36 49.87 16.43 25.53
N GLY A 37 49.19 16.89 24.51
CA GLY A 37 49.74 17.10 23.19
C GLY A 37 48.96 18.20 22.43
N THR A 38 49.49 19.40 22.58
CA THR A 38 49.07 20.62 21.86
C THR A 38 49.48 20.52 20.39
N THR A 39 48.57 20.74 19.46
CA THR A 39 48.91 21.16 18.09
C THR A 39 47.93 22.17 17.48
N VAL A 40 48.55 23.23 17.02
CA VAL A 40 48.05 24.50 16.52
C VAL A 40 47.26 24.33 15.22
N VAL A 41 46.12 25.01 15.15
CA VAL A 41 45.31 25.20 13.92
C VAL A 41 45.82 26.46 13.19
N GLN A 42 46.20 26.32 11.95
CA GLN A 42 46.38 27.44 11.02
C GLN A 42 45.10 27.61 10.20
N GLN A 43 44.52 28.80 10.28
CA GLN A 43 43.50 29.34 9.38
C GLN A 43 44.17 29.73 8.05
N THR A 44 43.53 29.37 6.94
CA THR A 44 43.81 29.94 5.62
C THR A 44 42.53 30.61 5.09
N GLU A 45 42.57 31.92 4.99
CA GLU A 45 41.59 32.75 4.28
C GLU A 45 41.77 32.52 2.78
N ALA A 46 40.69 32.34 2.04
CA ALA A 46 40.66 32.45 0.60
C ALA A 46 39.68 33.52 0.14
N GLN A 47 40.19 34.43 -0.65
CA GLN A 47 39.54 35.64 -1.19
C GLN A 47 38.40 35.31 -2.17
N GLU A 48 37.36 36.13 -2.09
CA GLU A 48 36.31 36.30 -3.08
C GLU A 48 36.88 36.94 -4.36
N THR A 49 36.54 36.38 -5.52
CA THR A 49 36.57 37.08 -6.82
C THR A 49 35.15 37.08 -7.38
N THR A 50 34.61 38.28 -7.43
CA THR A 50 33.32 38.62 -8.06
C THR A 50 33.50 38.65 -9.58
N GLU A 51 32.78 37.82 -10.34
CA GLU A 51 32.46 38.02 -11.74
C GLU A 51 30.95 38.15 -11.93
N ALA A 52 30.54 39.32 -12.38
CA ALA A 52 29.14 39.63 -12.70
C ALA A 52 28.79 39.08 -14.08
N THR A 53 27.82 38.16 -14.12
CA THR A 53 27.18 37.77 -15.37
C THR A 53 25.72 38.21 -15.31
N GLU A 54 25.38 39.17 -16.19
CA GLU A 54 23.99 39.59 -16.44
C GLU A 54 23.19 38.41 -17.00
N THR A 55 22.22 37.92 -16.21
CA THR A 55 21.24 36.96 -16.70
C THR A 55 19.88 37.63 -16.78
N THR A 56 19.36 37.71 -17.99
CA THR A 56 18.04 38.22 -18.34
C THR A 56 16.97 37.39 -17.59
N GLU A 57 16.29 38.01 -16.64
CA GLU A 57 15.13 37.43 -15.96
C GLU A 57 13.96 37.28 -16.93
N GLN A 58 13.71 36.06 -17.39
CA GLN A 58 12.39 35.66 -17.86
C GLN A 58 11.51 35.39 -16.63
N THR A 59 10.65 36.35 -16.32
CA THR A 59 9.64 36.19 -15.26
C THR A 59 8.61 35.13 -15.67
N THR A 60 8.91 33.90 -15.42
CA THR A 60 7.89 32.83 -15.45
C THR A 60 7.10 32.94 -14.16
N THR A 61 5.90 33.53 -14.24
CA THR A 61 4.96 33.55 -13.10
C THR A 61 4.47 32.12 -12.84
N THR A 62 5.23 31.35 -12.11
CA THR A 62 4.79 30.07 -11.56
C THR A 62 3.84 30.42 -10.42
N THR A 63 2.54 30.37 -10.67
CA THR A 63 1.53 30.41 -9.61
C THR A 63 1.68 29.11 -8.80
N THR A 64 2.48 29.15 -7.76
CA THR A 64 2.64 28.05 -6.80
C THR A 64 1.30 27.91 -6.08
N SER A 65 0.55 26.84 -6.36
CA SER A 65 -0.58 26.48 -5.50
C SER A 65 -0.03 26.26 -4.09
N LYS A 66 -0.59 26.99 -3.12
CA LYS A 66 -0.16 26.88 -1.74
C LYS A 66 -0.57 25.49 -1.22
N GLU A 67 0.40 24.60 -1.06
CA GLU A 67 0.18 23.29 -0.45
C GLU A 67 -0.32 23.45 0.99
N LEU A 68 -1.27 22.59 1.39
CA LEU A 68 -1.79 22.58 2.75
C LEU A 68 -0.72 22.01 3.70
N PRO A 69 -0.60 22.55 4.92
CA PRO A 69 0.35 22.02 5.90
C PRO A 69 -0.08 20.61 6.34
N ILE A 70 0.86 19.67 6.31
CA ILE A 70 0.69 18.28 6.72
C ILE A 70 1.35 17.95 8.06
N GLU A 71 2.25 18.82 8.51
CA GLU A 71 3.00 18.65 9.75
C GLU A 71 2.15 19.05 10.95
N GLU A 72 2.14 18.21 11.97
CA GLU A 72 1.49 18.39 13.26
C GLU A 72 2.23 17.53 14.28
N ASP A 73 2.27 17.90 15.55
CA ASP A 73 2.89 17.06 16.58
C ASP A 73 2.12 15.75 16.76
N ILE A 74 2.81 14.62 16.63
CA ILE A 74 2.20 13.29 16.76
C ILE A 74 1.64 13.05 18.18
N PHE A 75 2.22 13.67 19.20
CA PHE A 75 1.72 13.57 20.57
C PHE A 75 0.43 14.36 20.77
N GLU A 76 0.24 15.49 20.07
CA GLU A 76 -1.03 16.20 20.05
C GLU A 76 -2.12 15.38 19.39
N ILE A 77 -1.78 14.66 18.31
CA ILE A 77 -2.69 13.75 17.61
C ILE A 77 -3.09 12.60 18.53
N THR A 78 -2.13 11.91 19.15
CA THR A 78 -2.42 10.78 20.04
C THR A 78 -3.27 11.20 21.23
N ALA A 79 -2.93 12.32 21.88
CA ALA A 79 -3.70 12.88 23.00
C ALA A 79 -5.14 13.26 22.61
N ARG A 80 -5.33 13.84 21.41
CA ARG A 80 -6.66 14.21 20.87
C ARG A 80 -7.58 13.00 20.74
N TYR A 81 -7.05 11.86 20.37
CA TYR A 81 -7.81 10.63 20.20
C TYR A 81 -7.76 9.69 21.40
N GLY A 82 -7.21 10.14 22.53
CA GLY A 82 -7.23 9.43 23.81
C GLY A 82 -6.20 8.29 23.91
N TYR A 83 -5.15 8.35 23.12
CA TYR A 83 -4.02 7.41 23.20
C TYR A 83 -2.92 8.00 24.07
N ASP A 84 -2.61 7.32 25.17
CA ASP A 84 -1.51 7.69 26.07
C ASP A 84 -0.21 7.02 25.59
N VAL A 85 0.70 7.82 25.04
CA VAL A 85 1.95 7.36 24.46
C VAL A 85 3.15 8.02 25.14
N SER A 86 4.27 7.29 25.21
CA SER A 86 5.52 7.82 25.76
C SER A 86 6.43 8.34 24.66
N GLU A 87 7.11 9.45 24.89
CA GLU A 87 8.09 10.05 23.97
C GLU A 87 9.21 9.09 23.57
N TYR A 88 9.58 8.17 24.46
CA TYR A 88 10.59 7.15 24.17
C TYR A 88 10.26 6.27 22.95
N TYR A 89 8.96 6.10 22.64
CA TYR A 89 8.49 5.28 21.53
C TYR A 89 8.12 6.10 20.30
N LYS A 90 8.45 7.40 20.25
CA LYS A 90 8.17 8.25 19.08
C LYS A 90 8.70 7.59 17.82
N PRO A 91 7.90 7.49 16.74
CA PRO A 91 8.40 7.04 15.44
C PRO A 91 9.53 7.93 14.91
N GLU A 92 10.53 7.32 14.29
CA GLU A 92 11.61 8.03 13.59
C GLU A 92 11.15 8.61 12.24
N GLY A 93 10.10 8.04 11.66
CA GLY A 93 9.39 8.54 10.50
C GLY A 93 7.96 8.06 10.49
N ALA A 94 7.02 8.94 10.14
CA ALA A 94 5.60 8.63 10.10
C ALA A 94 4.91 9.32 8.92
N ILE A 95 4.02 8.62 8.20
CA ILE A 95 3.24 9.17 7.10
C ILE A 95 1.85 8.55 7.05
N LEU A 96 0.84 9.39 6.75
CA LEU A 96 -0.52 8.97 6.46
C LEU A 96 -0.92 9.50 5.08
N VAL A 97 -1.50 8.64 4.26
CA VAL A 97 -1.78 8.92 2.84
C VAL A 97 -3.18 8.46 2.49
N ASP A 98 -3.88 9.22 1.68
CA ASP A 98 -5.08 8.76 1.00
C ASP A 98 -4.70 7.82 -0.15
N ALA A 99 -5.18 6.59 -0.10
CA ALA A 99 -4.75 5.51 -0.99
C ALA A 99 -5.27 5.65 -2.43
N GLU A 100 -6.35 6.40 -2.66
CA GLU A 100 -6.90 6.64 -4.01
C GLU A 100 -6.11 7.73 -4.72
N THR A 101 -5.82 8.82 -4.02
CA THR A 101 -5.21 10.02 -4.60
C THR A 101 -3.70 10.07 -4.46
N GLY A 102 -3.11 9.31 -3.53
CA GLY A 102 -1.70 9.38 -3.17
C GLY A 102 -1.33 10.70 -2.45
N GLN A 103 -2.32 11.43 -1.94
CA GLN A 103 -2.12 12.68 -1.21
C GLN A 103 -1.73 12.41 0.23
N ILE A 104 -0.71 13.13 0.71
CA ILE A 104 -0.18 13.03 2.06
C ILE A 104 -1.06 13.85 3.00
N LEU A 105 -1.68 13.16 3.96
CA LEU A 105 -2.58 13.78 4.95
C LEU A 105 -1.84 14.14 6.25
N TYR A 106 -0.76 13.44 6.54
CA TYR A 106 0.13 13.69 7.68
C TYR A 106 1.55 13.25 7.34
N GLY A 107 2.55 13.93 7.88
CA GLY A 107 3.95 13.56 7.74
C GLY A 107 4.82 14.12 8.86
N ASP A 108 5.69 13.26 9.41
CA ASP A 108 6.79 13.62 10.31
C ASP A 108 8.03 12.84 9.85
N ASN A 109 9.13 13.53 9.54
CA ASN A 109 10.37 12.93 9.06
C ASN A 109 10.20 11.94 7.89
N ILE A 110 9.24 12.21 7.00
CA ILE A 110 8.82 11.26 5.95
C ILE A 110 9.93 10.87 4.96
N ASP A 111 10.96 11.70 4.84
CA ASP A 111 12.11 11.49 3.96
C ASP A 111 13.38 11.08 4.72
N LYS A 112 13.28 10.82 6.04
CA LYS A 112 14.40 10.34 6.85
C LYS A 112 14.77 8.92 6.41
N PRO A 113 16.03 8.68 6.00
CA PRO A 113 16.50 7.34 5.69
C PRO A 113 16.49 6.45 6.94
N TRP A 114 15.95 5.23 6.79
CA TRP A 114 15.83 4.26 7.87
C TRP A 114 15.96 2.83 7.35
N ASP A 115 16.35 1.90 8.24
CA ASP A 115 16.34 0.47 7.94
C ASP A 115 14.89 -0.05 7.86
N PRO A 116 14.42 -0.56 6.70
CA PRO A 116 13.08 -1.12 6.56
C PRO A 116 12.88 -2.44 7.32
N ALA A 117 13.93 -3.15 7.69
CA ALA A 117 13.87 -4.53 8.15
C ALA A 117 12.95 -5.36 7.22
N SER A 118 12.09 -6.21 7.78
CA SER A 118 11.19 -7.08 7.00
C SER A 118 10.09 -6.38 6.19
N THR A 119 9.90 -5.04 6.30
CA THR A 119 9.03 -4.33 5.34
C THR A 119 9.62 -4.34 3.92
N THR A 120 10.92 -4.61 3.76
CA THR A 120 11.59 -4.93 2.48
C THR A 120 10.83 -5.98 1.67
N LYS A 121 10.23 -6.97 2.33
CA LYS A 121 9.50 -8.08 1.69
C LYS A 121 8.32 -7.62 0.84
N LEU A 122 7.82 -6.39 1.04
CA LEU A 122 6.83 -5.79 0.16
C LEU A 122 7.38 -5.57 -1.25
N MET A 123 8.65 -5.16 -1.39
CA MET A 123 9.28 -5.05 -2.71
C MET A 123 9.41 -6.43 -3.37
N THR A 124 9.78 -7.45 -2.60
CA THR A 124 9.81 -8.83 -3.11
C THR A 124 8.42 -9.30 -3.56
N ALA A 125 7.38 -9.08 -2.75
CA ALA A 125 6.00 -9.38 -3.12
C ALA A 125 5.58 -8.66 -4.41
N TYR A 126 5.93 -7.38 -4.54
CA TYR A 126 5.63 -6.60 -5.74
C TYR A 126 6.27 -7.20 -7.00
N LEU A 127 7.54 -7.58 -6.94
CA LEU A 127 8.25 -8.22 -8.05
C LEU A 127 7.67 -9.61 -8.40
N VAL A 128 7.19 -10.36 -7.40
CA VAL A 128 6.47 -11.62 -7.64
C VAL A 128 5.17 -11.37 -8.41
N TYR A 129 4.40 -10.34 -8.04
CA TYR A 129 3.18 -9.96 -8.75
C TYR A 129 3.48 -9.41 -10.16
N ASP A 130 4.59 -8.68 -10.36
CA ASP A 130 5.07 -8.32 -11.70
C ASP A 130 5.36 -9.56 -12.55
N ALA A 131 5.97 -10.59 -11.98
CA ALA A 131 6.25 -11.85 -12.65
C ALA A 131 4.95 -12.64 -12.98
N ILE A 132 3.97 -12.61 -12.07
CA ILE A 132 2.63 -13.21 -12.31
C ILE A 132 1.93 -12.48 -13.45
N LYS A 133 1.90 -11.15 -13.43
CA LYS A 133 1.31 -10.32 -14.49
C LYS A 133 1.98 -10.53 -15.84
N ALA A 134 3.29 -10.78 -15.85
CA ALA A 134 4.06 -11.12 -17.04
C ALA A 134 3.88 -12.59 -17.51
N GLY A 135 3.08 -13.40 -16.83
CA GLY A 135 2.83 -14.80 -17.15
C GLY A 135 4.02 -15.73 -16.87
N LYS A 136 5.02 -15.29 -16.10
CA LYS A 136 6.19 -16.12 -15.73
C LYS A 136 5.87 -17.08 -14.59
N LEU A 137 4.96 -16.68 -13.69
CA LEU A 137 4.49 -17.45 -12.53
C LEU A 137 2.95 -17.37 -12.45
N THR A 138 2.38 -18.26 -11.66
CA THR A 138 1.01 -18.15 -11.11
C THR A 138 1.10 -18.36 -9.60
N LEU A 139 0.03 -18.06 -8.87
CA LEU A 139 -0.03 -18.37 -7.43
C LEU A 139 0.08 -19.89 -7.16
N ASP A 140 -0.30 -20.72 -8.11
CA ASP A 140 -0.25 -22.19 -7.99
C ASP A 140 1.05 -22.80 -8.58
N THR A 141 1.95 -21.96 -9.12
CA THR A 141 3.29 -22.43 -9.55
C THR A 141 4.03 -23.01 -8.36
N LYS A 142 4.52 -24.24 -8.51
CA LYS A 142 5.24 -24.96 -7.46
C LYS A 142 6.74 -24.72 -7.56
N ILE A 143 7.38 -24.42 -6.43
CA ILE A 143 8.80 -24.23 -6.29
C ILE A 143 9.34 -25.35 -5.39
N THR A 144 10.22 -26.19 -5.92
CA THR A 144 10.84 -27.27 -5.16
C THR A 144 11.92 -26.71 -4.24
N ALA A 145 11.78 -26.92 -2.95
CA ALA A 145 12.78 -26.51 -1.96
C ALA A 145 14.05 -27.35 -2.09
N THR A 146 15.21 -26.67 -2.01
CA THR A 146 16.53 -27.27 -2.06
C THR A 146 17.06 -27.62 -0.65
N GLU A 147 18.21 -28.33 -0.56
CA GLU A 147 18.92 -28.52 0.71
C GLU A 147 19.45 -27.20 1.28
N GLU A 148 19.78 -26.23 0.41
CA GLU A 148 20.20 -24.89 0.83
C GLU A 148 19.03 -24.12 1.46
N ASP A 149 17.84 -24.16 0.86
CA ASP A 149 16.62 -23.57 1.45
C ASP A 149 16.31 -24.20 2.82
N ARG A 150 16.45 -25.53 2.95
CA ARG A 150 16.31 -26.22 4.22
C ARG A 150 17.34 -25.72 5.24
N ALA A 151 18.60 -25.53 4.83
CA ALA A 151 19.65 -25.03 5.71
C ALA A 151 19.36 -23.59 6.16
N ILE A 152 18.96 -22.70 5.24
CA ILE A 152 18.53 -21.32 5.58
C ILE A 152 17.38 -21.34 6.57
N SER A 153 16.41 -22.24 6.40
CA SER A 153 15.23 -22.34 7.26
C SER A 153 15.53 -22.67 8.72
N THR A 154 16.74 -23.20 8.99
CA THR A 154 17.19 -23.56 10.34
C THR A 154 18.00 -22.48 11.05
N ILE A 155 18.25 -21.35 10.39
CA ILE A 155 18.93 -20.20 11.01
C ILE A 155 17.95 -19.54 11.99
N ASP A 156 18.31 -19.54 13.27
CA ASP A 156 17.50 -19.08 14.39
C ASP A 156 17.63 -17.58 14.70
N ASP A 157 18.67 -16.93 14.19
CA ASP A 157 18.92 -15.48 14.38
C ASP A 157 18.04 -14.60 13.48
N ILE A 158 17.38 -15.18 12.47
CA ILE A 158 16.50 -14.48 11.53
C ILE A 158 15.14 -15.15 11.47
N SER A 159 14.09 -14.35 11.15
CA SER A 159 12.71 -14.88 11.05
C SER A 159 12.63 -15.95 9.95
N ASN A 160 12.24 -17.15 10.32
CA ASN A 160 12.03 -18.26 9.40
C ASN A 160 10.84 -19.14 9.85
N ASN A 161 10.42 -20.03 8.95
CA ASN A 161 9.65 -21.23 9.22
C ASN A 161 10.46 -22.40 8.70
N GLN A 162 10.12 -23.64 9.12
CA GLN A 162 10.81 -24.81 8.62
C GLN A 162 10.42 -25.11 7.17
N ILE A 163 11.45 -25.29 6.34
CA ILE A 163 11.32 -25.76 4.95
C ILE A 163 11.95 -27.13 4.83
N ARG A 164 11.30 -28.04 4.11
CA ARG A 164 11.80 -29.42 3.85
C ARG A 164 12.24 -29.52 2.40
N ALA A 165 13.51 -29.90 2.20
CA ALA A 165 14.06 -30.14 0.87
C ALA A 165 13.28 -31.22 0.10
N GLY A 166 13.14 -31.02 -1.20
CA GLY A 166 12.39 -31.91 -2.09
C GLY A 166 10.87 -31.73 -2.08
N ILE A 167 10.34 -30.93 -1.15
CA ILE A 167 8.91 -30.58 -1.15
C ILE A 167 8.65 -29.41 -2.08
N GLU A 168 7.55 -29.49 -2.82
CA GLU A 168 7.07 -28.43 -3.71
C GLU A 168 6.12 -27.49 -2.95
N TYR A 169 6.49 -26.21 -2.84
CA TYR A 169 5.70 -25.15 -2.22
C TYR A 169 5.06 -24.28 -3.29
N PRO A 170 3.72 -24.11 -3.33
CA PRO A 170 3.07 -23.13 -4.21
C PRO A 170 3.54 -21.71 -3.92
N VAL A 171 3.61 -20.87 -4.94
CA VAL A 171 3.95 -19.43 -4.78
C VAL A 171 3.01 -18.76 -3.77
N ARG A 172 1.72 -19.09 -3.75
CA ARG A 172 0.75 -18.61 -2.77
C ARG A 172 1.20 -18.89 -1.34
N ASP A 173 1.62 -20.12 -1.05
CA ASP A 173 2.04 -20.53 0.29
C ASP A 173 3.37 -19.87 0.68
N LEU A 174 4.30 -19.73 -0.26
CA LEU A 174 5.53 -18.98 -0.02
C LEU A 174 5.26 -17.49 0.25
N LEU A 175 4.25 -16.89 -0.40
CA LEU A 175 3.80 -15.52 -0.08
C LEU A 175 3.20 -15.47 1.34
N TYR A 176 2.38 -16.43 1.75
CA TYR A 176 1.89 -16.51 3.13
C TYR A 176 3.05 -16.66 4.13
N LEU A 177 4.00 -17.56 3.88
CA LEU A 177 5.18 -17.74 4.73
C LEU A 177 6.04 -16.48 4.81
N MET A 178 6.17 -15.73 3.71
CA MET A 178 6.88 -14.46 3.68
C MET A 178 6.16 -13.36 4.46
N MET A 179 4.83 -13.31 4.40
CA MET A 179 4.05 -12.22 4.99
C MET A 179 3.71 -12.44 6.46
N TYR A 180 3.34 -13.66 6.89
CA TYR A 180 2.88 -13.96 8.25
C TYR A 180 4.04 -14.19 9.22
N PRO A 181 4.78 -15.32 9.20
CA PRO A 181 5.94 -15.50 10.08
C PRO A 181 7.15 -14.68 9.64
N SER A 182 7.01 -13.90 8.56
CA SER A 182 8.11 -13.09 8.02
C SER A 182 9.32 -13.90 7.53
N SER A 183 9.08 -15.10 6.98
CA SER A 183 10.09 -16.06 6.57
C SER A 183 11.11 -15.48 5.58
N ASN A 184 12.39 -15.50 5.97
CA ASN A 184 13.48 -15.08 5.09
C ASN A 184 13.78 -16.15 4.03
N VAL A 185 13.69 -17.43 4.38
CA VAL A 185 13.89 -18.50 3.40
C VAL A 185 12.81 -18.50 2.32
N ALA A 186 11.53 -18.30 2.67
CA ALA A 186 10.47 -18.18 1.67
C ALA A 186 10.70 -16.98 0.74
N THR A 187 11.26 -15.88 1.27
CA THR A 187 11.66 -14.72 0.48
C THR A 187 12.77 -15.05 -0.52
N VAL A 188 13.79 -15.79 -0.10
CA VAL A 188 14.89 -16.25 -0.96
C VAL A 188 14.35 -17.19 -2.06
N MET A 189 13.52 -18.17 -1.72
CA MET A 189 12.90 -19.08 -2.68
C MET A 189 12.09 -18.31 -3.75
N LEU A 190 11.31 -17.32 -3.35
CA LEU A 190 10.55 -16.46 -4.28
C LEU A 190 11.49 -15.62 -5.16
N SER A 191 12.59 -15.09 -4.63
CA SER A 191 13.56 -14.34 -5.41
C SER A 191 14.24 -15.21 -6.48
N HIS A 192 14.62 -16.44 -6.14
CA HIS A 192 15.19 -17.40 -7.07
C HIS A 192 14.20 -17.87 -8.16
N ALA A 193 12.89 -17.85 -7.87
CA ALA A 193 11.87 -18.20 -8.86
C ALA A 193 11.75 -17.16 -9.99
N ILE A 194 12.20 -15.92 -9.79
CA ILE A 194 12.03 -14.84 -10.77
C ILE A 194 13.34 -14.23 -11.29
N SER A 195 14.47 -14.61 -10.71
CA SER A 195 15.81 -14.21 -11.18
C SER A 195 16.75 -15.40 -11.25
N LYS A 196 17.86 -15.27 -12.00
CA LYS A 196 18.85 -16.32 -12.15
C LYS A 196 19.95 -16.26 -11.11
N THR A 197 20.25 -15.06 -10.61
CA THR A 197 21.28 -14.82 -9.60
C THR A 197 20.78 -13.83 -8.55
N ASN A 198 21.41 -13.82 -7.39
CA ASN A 198 21.08 -12.89 -6.31
C ASN A 198 21.36 -11.43 -6.73
N GLU A 199 22.46 -11.19 -7.47
CA GLU A 199 22.85 -9.86 -7.97
C GLU A 199 21.79 -9.32 -8.95
N GLU A 200 21.32 -10.17 -9.88
CA GLU A 200 20.24 -9.81 -10.81
C GLU A 200 18.97 -9.43 -10.02
N TYR A 201 18.64 -10.20 -8.99
CA TYR A 201 17.49 -9.89 -8.14
C TYR A 201 17.60 -8.55 -7.43
N ILE A 202 18.75 -8.27 -6.79
CA ILE A 202 19.00 -6.98 -6.12
C ILE A 202 18.94 -5.82 -7.11
N LYS A 203 19.48 -6.02 -8.32
CA LYS A 203 19.31 -5.04 -9.39
C LYS A 203 17.84 -4.81 -9.74
N MET A 204 17.04 -5.86 -9.87
CA MET A 204 15.58 -5.73 -10.13
C MET A 204 14.87 -4.93 -9.05
N MET A 205 15.18 -5.16 -7.75
CA MET A 205 14.61 -4.38 -6.64
C MET A 205 14.92 -2.89 -6.77
N ASN A 206 16.19 -2.54 -7.03
CA ASN A 206 16.62 -1.14 -7.15
C ASN A 206 16.08 -0.47 -8.43
N ASP A 207 15.98 -1.18 -9.54
CA ASP A 207 15.39 -0.68 -10.77
C ASP A 207 13.88 -0.41 -10.56
N LYS A 208 13.17 -1.32 -9.88
CA LYS A 208 11.74 -1.15 -9.55
C LYS A 208 11.53 0.02 -8.60
N ALA A 209 12.36 0.19 -7.59
CA ALA A 209 12.29 1.34 -6.69
C ALA A 209 12.40 2.66 -7.47
N LYS A 210 13.34 2.74 -8.39
CA LYS A 210 13.52 3.90 -9.27
C LYS A 210 12.30 4.11 -10.19
N GLU A 211 11.76 3.04 -10.78
CA GLU A 211 10.55 3.09 -11.63
C GLU A 211 9.34 3.65 -10.88
N LEU A 212 9.15 3.24 -9.63
CA LEU A 212 8.06 3.71 -8.77
C LEU A 212 8.29 5.11 -8.19
N GLY A 213 9.49 5.68 -8.33
CA GLY A 213 9.84 6.98 -7.78
C GLY A 213 10.28 6.94 -6.31
N MET A 214 10.69 5.79 -5.79
CA MET A 214 11.28 5.60 -4.46
C MET A 214 12.75 6.07 -4.47
N THR A 215 12.96 7.38 -4.50
CA THR A 215 14.28 7.99 -4.77
C THR A 215 15.26 7.90 -3.61
N ASN A 216 14.78 7.58 -2.41
CA ASN A 216 15.60 7.47 -1.20
C ASN A 216 15.72 6.00 -0.71
N SER A 217 15.42 5.04 -1.59
CA SER A 217 15.51 3.62 -1.28
C SER A 217 16.68 2.96 -1.97
N LYS A 218 17.35 2.08 -1.23
CA LYS A 218 18.44 1.22 -1.73
C LYS A 218 18.35 -0.15 -1.09
N PHE A 219 18.37 -1.17 -1.94
CA PHE A 219 18.25 -2.56 -1.52
C PHE A 219 19.57 -3.30 -1.77
N TYR A 220 19.98 -4.10 -0.78
CA TYR A 220 21.18 -4.96 -0.78
C TYR A 220 20.81 -6.43 -0.60
N ASN A 221 19.58 -6.71 -0.14
CA ASN A 221 19.05 -8.05 0.09
C ASN A 221 17.52 -8.08 -0.10
N PRO A 222 16.91 -9.27 -0.35
CA PRO A 222 15.47 -9.37 -0.67
C PRO A 222 14.56 -9.28 0.53
N SER A 223 15.06 -9.45 1.75
CA SER A 223 14.23 -9.77 2.92
C SER A 223 14.27 -8.74 4.04
N GLY A 224 15.30 -7.89 4.08
CA GLY A 224 15.57 -6.96 5.16
C GLY A 224 16.55 -7.51 6.21
N ALA A 225 16.98 -8.78 6.12
CA ALA A 225 18.10 -9.30 6.89
C ALA A 225 19.40 -9.10 6.12
N VAL A 226 20.46 -8.60 6.75
CA VAL A 226 21.79 -8.44 6.12
C VAL A 226 22.30 -9.77 5.60
N VAL A 227 23.12 -9.74 4.54
CA VAL A 227 23.59 -10.95 3.86
C VAL A 227 24.39 -11.88 4.80
N SER A 228 25.22 -11.31 5.69
CA SER A 228 25.98 -12.08 6.69
C SER A 228 25.09 -12.89 7.66
N ALA A 229 23.85 -12.44 7.91
CA ALA A 229 22.92 -13.18 8.77
C ALA A 229 22.49 -14.54 8.18
N PHE A 230 22.68 -14.74 6.88
CA PHE A 230 22.44 -16.03 6.22
C PHE A 230 23.61 -17.01 6.37
N ARG A 231 24.66 -16.65 7.11
CA ARG A 231 25.80 -17.54 7.45
C ARG A 231 26.48 -18.18 6.21
N GLY A 232 26.52 -17.44 5.09
CA GLY A 232 27.12 -17.87 3.82
C GLY A 232 26.21 -18.73 2.93
N LEU A 233 24.96 -19.03 3.35
CA LEU A 233 23.98 -19.76 2.55
C LEU A 233 23.24 -18.87 1.54
N TYR A 234 23.33 -17.57 1.67
CA TYR A 234 22.86 -16.57 0.70
C TYR A 234 23.96 -15.53 0.51
N VAL A 235 24.49 -15.41 -0.68
CA VAL A 235 25.59 -14.51 -1.01
C VAL A 235 25.21 -13.62 -2.18
N VAL A 236 25.61 -12.36 -2.14
CA VAL A 236 25.43 -11.39 -3.22
C VAL A 236 26.81 -10.81 -3.56
N GLU A 237 27.39 -11.24 -4.68
CA GLU A 237 28.72 -10.81 -5.08
C GLU A 237 28.74 -9.33 -5.47
N GLY A 238 29.75 -8.60 -5.04
CA GLY A 238 29.95 -7.19 -5.37
C GLY A 238 28.94 -6.24 -4.74
N VAL A 239 28.06 -6.71 -3.85
CA VAL A 239 27.13 -5.90 -3.09
C VAL A 239 27.60 -5.81 -1.64
N PRO A 240 27.67 -4.61 -1.03
CA PRO A 240 28.04 -4.46 0.37
C PRO A 240 27.09 -5.23 1.30
N ASP A 241 27.62 -5.79 2.39
CA ASP A 241 26.81 -6.36 3.48
C ASP A 241 26.29 -5.25 4.39
N GLU A 242 25.27 -4.57 3.89
CA GLU A 242 24.64 -3.42 4.55
C GLU A 242 23.13 -3.66 4.75
N TYR A 243 22.55 -2.91 5.68
CA TYR A 243 21.10 -2.84 5.82
C TYR A 243 20.48 -2.16 4.60
N ASN A 244 19.34 -2.66 4.16
CA ASN A 244 18.51 -1.93 3.21
C ASN A 244 18.17 -0.56 3.78
N GLN A 245 17.99 0.40 2.92
CA GLN A 245 17.62 1.77 3.28
C GLN A 245 16.37 2.19 2.53
N THR A 246 15.43 2.85 3.22
CA THR A 246 14.23 3.43 2.64
C THR A 246 13.75 4.61 3.48
N THR A 247 12.58 5.17 3.16
CA THR A 247 11.91 6.23 3.92
C THR A 247 10.43 5.90 4.08
N ALA A 248 9.74 6.58 5.00
CA ALA A 248 8.30 6.42 5.17
C ALA A 248 7.54 6.79 3.87
N ARG A 249 7.96 7.84 3.17
CA ARG A 249 7.42 8.23 1.86
C ARG A 249 7.59 7.13 0.81
N ASP A 250 8.78 6.55 0.71
CA ASP A 250 9.07 5.54 -0.31
C ASP A 250 8.29 4.24 -0.04
N LEU A 251 8.17 3.80 1.22
CA LEU A 251 7.32 2.66 1.58
C LEU A 251 5.83 2.94 1.31
N ALA A 252 5.34 4.15 1.60
CA ALA A 252 3.98 4.54 1.27
C ALA A 252 3.77 4.59 -0.25
N THR A 253 4.79 4.99 -1.01
CA THR A 253 4.77 4.96 -2.48
C THR A 253 4.66 3.53 -3.02
N LEU A 254 5.42 2.59 -2.46
CA LEU A 254 5.33 1.17 -2.80
C LEU A 254 3.92 0.63 -2.50
N ALA A 255 3.38 0.93 -1.31
CA ALA A 255 2.05 0.52 -0.90
C ALA A 255 0.95 1.11 -1.82
N TYR A 256 1.07 2.39 -2.21
CA TYR A 256 0.16 3.03 -3.14
C TYR A 256 0.12 2.31 -4.50
N TYR A 257 1.30 2.05 -5.08
CA TYR A 257 1.36 1.34 -6.35
C TYR A 257 0.95 -0.13 -6.24
N PHE A 258 1.16 -0.74 -5.08
CA PHE A 258 0.68 -2.10 -4.82
C PHE A 258 -0.85 -2.17 -4.89
N LEU A 259 -1.53 -1.29 -4.16
CA LEU A 259 -3.00 -1.19 -4.17
C LEU A 259 -3.55 -0.86 -5.56
N LYS A 260 -2.83 -0.05 -6.33
CA LYS A 260 -3.24 0.36 -7.66
C LYS A 260 -3.05 -0.72 -8.72
N ASN A 261 -1.95 -1.46 -8.68
CA ASN A 261 -1.54 -2.39 -9.73
C ASN A 261 -1.91 -3.85 -9.42
N TYR A 262 -2.04 -4.21 -8.14
CA TYR A 262 -2.25 -5.55 -7.61
C TYR A 262 -3.14 -5.54 -6.36
N PRO A 263 -4.38 -4.99 -6.44
CA PRO A 263 -5.27 -4.92 -5.28
C PRO A 263 -5.62 -6.30 -4.69
N GLU A 264 -5.53 -7.36 -5.50
CA GLU A 264 -5.72 -8.74 -5.09
C GLU A 264 -4.67 -9.24 -4.10
N PHE A 265 -3.53 -8.55 -3.95
CA PHE A 265 -2.54 -8.89 -2.92
C PHE A 265 -3.10 -8.80 -1.50
N LEU A 266 -4.14 -8.01 -1.28
CA LEU A 266 -4.82 -7.95 0.00
C LEU A 266 -5.44 -9.29 0.42
N GLU A 267 -5.72 -10.20 -0.52
CA GLU A 267 -6.16 -11.56 -0.20
C GLU A 267 -5.07 -12.38 0.49
N ILE A 268 -3.79 -12.00 0.30
CA ILE A 268 -2.65 -12.62 0.97
C ILE A 268 -2.45 -12.08 2.40
N THR A 269 -2.89 -10.85 2.71
CA THR A 269 -2.49 -10.16 3.96
C THR A 269 -3.62 -9.88 4.93
N ARG A 270 -4.90 -10.00 4.50
CA ARG A 270 -6.07 -9.54 5.25
C ARG A 270 -6.44 -10.40 6.46
N GLU A 271 -6.16 -11.70 6.40
CA GLU A 271 -6.65 -12.63 7.42
C GLU A 271 -5.78 -12.55 8.70
N PRO A 272 -6.34 -12.74 9.89
CA PRO A 272 -5.57 -12.79 11.13
C PRO A 272 -4.70 -14.05 11.24
N ALA A 273 -5.06 -15.12 10.54
CA ALA A 273 -4.31 -16.36 10.47
C ALA A 273 -4.47 -17.05 9.11
N VAL A 274 -3.46 -17.79 8.70
CA VAL A 274 -3.47 -18.59 7.46
C VAL A 274 -2.87 -19.96 7.71
N THR A 275 -3.39 -20.96 7.02
CA THR A 275 -2.80 -22.31 6.99
C THR A 275 -2.10 -22.49 5.64
N THR A 276 -0.85 -22.92 5.67
CA THR A 276 -0.03 -23.21 4.49
C THR A 276 0.11 -24.71 4.33
N MET A 277 0.32 -25.17 3.09
CA MET A 277 0.53 -26.58 2.74
C MET A 277 -0.57 -27.50 3.27
N GLU A 278 -1.81 -27.02 3.23
CA GLU A 278 -2.99 -27.72 3.79
C GLU A 278 -3.11 -29.15 3.25
N GLY A 279 -3.39 -30.10 4.12
CA GLY A 279 -3.52 -31.53 3.82
C GLY A 279 -2.19 -32.26 3.54
N THR A 280 -1.05 -31.61 3.77
CA THR A 280 0.29 -32.23 3.61
C THR A 280 1.00 -32.47 4.94
N PRO A 281 2.07 -33.29 4.98
CA PRO A 281 2.86 -33.50 6.19
C PRO A 281 3.64 -32.27 6.68
N VAL A 282 3.57 -31.15 5.96
CA VAL A 282 4.22 -29.86 6.28
C VAL A 282 3.18 -28.76 6.45
N GLU A 283 1.93 -29.12 6.69
CA GLU A 283 0.86 -28.17 7.03
C GLU A 283 1.20 -27.43 8.32
N GLU A 284 1.07 -26.08 8.28
CA GLU A 284 1.30 -25.23 9.44
C GLU A 284 0.42 -23.98 9.38
N THR A 285 -0.07 -23.53 10.56
CA THR A 285 -0.89 -22.33 10.67
C THR A 285 -0.09 -21.20 11.30
N PHE A 286 -0.13 -20.03 10.67
CA PHE A 286 0.58 -18.82 11.10
C PHE A 286 -0.41 -17.70 11.39
N TYR A 287 -0.08 -16.88 12.40
CA TYR A 287 -0.83 -15.69 12.77
C TYR A 287 -0.09 -14.43 12.29
N THR A 288 -0.85 -13.41 11.95
CA THR A 288 -0.26 -12.13 11.56
C THR A 288 0.51 -11.48 12.72
N LEU A 289 1.65 -10.86 12.40
CA LEU A 289 2.41 -10.02 13.34
C LEU A 289 1.87 -8.58 13.43
N ASN A 290 0.88 -8.24 12.59
CA ASN A 290 0.25 -6.94 12.60
C ASN A 290 -0.87 -6.89 13.65
N GLN A 291 -0.60 -6.26 14.80
CA GLN A 291 -1.58 -6.15 15.90
C GLN A 291 -2.76 -5.22 15.56
N LEU A 292 -2.67 -4.42 14.50
CA LEU A 292 -3.75 -3.58 13.99
C LEU A 292 -4.68 -4.31 13.01
N ALA A 293 -4.31 -5.50 12.54
CA ALA A 293 -5.16 -6.27 11.61
C ALA A 293 -6.53 -6.58 12.24
N SER A 294 -7.55 -6.61 11.41
CA SER A 294 -8.92 -6.95 11.84
C SER A 294 -8.93 -8.25 12.63
N GLY A 295 -9.54 -8.24 13.82
CA GLY A 295 -9.60 -9.38 14.73
C GLY A 295 -8.40 -9.56 15.66
N MET A 296 -7.36 -8.74 15.54
CA MET A 296 -6.22 -8.73 16.46
C MET A 296 -6.48 -7.81 17.68
N PRO A 297 -5.75 -7.99 18.80
CA PRO A 297 -6.03 -7.27 20.05
C PRO A 297 -6.04 -5.75 19.98
N GLN A 298 -5.27 -5.14 19.06
CA GLN A 298 -5.19 -3.69 18.85
C GLN A 298 -5.94 -3.25 17.59
N GLY A 299 -6.62 -4.17 16.89
CA GLY A 299 -7.38 -3.90 15.66
C GLY A 299 -8.65 -3.11 15.97
N TYR A 300 -8.73 -1.87 15.52
CA TYR A 300 -9.87 -0.98 15.66
C TYR A 300 -10.54 -0.67 14.32
N PHE A 301 -9.73 -0.49 13.27
CA PHE A 301 -10.19 -0.25 11.91
C PHE A 301 -10.15 -1.54 11.07
N ASP A 302 -10.76 -1.51 9.89
CA ASP A 302 -10.65 -2.60 8.91
C ASP A 302 -9.26 -2.54 8.22
N VAL A 303 -8.23 -2.95 8.97
CA VAL A 303 -6.84 -3.07 8.51
C VAL A 303 -6.66 -4.44 7.86
N ASP A 304 -6.39 -4.45 6.55
CA ASP A 304 -6.32 -5.64 5.71
C ASP A 304 -4.94 -5.88 5.02
N GLY A 305 -3.93 -5.13 5.40
CA GLY A 305 -2.54 -5.23 4.90
C GLY A 305 -1.64 -4.26 5.67
N PHE A 306 -0.32 -4.21 5.46
CA PHE A 306 0.48 -5.07 4.60
C PHE A 306 1.53 -5.86 5.40
N LYS A 307 2.56 -5.18 5.97
CA LYS A 307 3.74 -5.84 6.56
C LYS A 307 4.32 -5.09 7.74
N THR A 308 4.72 -5.83 8.75
CA THR A 308 5.58 -5.35 9.85
C THR A 308 7.04 -5.66 9.58
N GLY A 309 7.93 -4.87 10.14
CA GLY A 309 9.37 -5.08 10.12
C GLY A 309 9.97 -4.75 11.47
N SER A 310 10.99 -5.49 11.89
CA SER A 310 11.70 -5.21 13.12
C SER A 310 13.09 -5.83 13.11
N SER A 311 14.06 -5.12 13.67
CA SER A 311 15.43 -5.57 13.89
C SER A 311 16.06 -4.75 15.00
N PRO A 312 17.21 -5.15 15.55
CA PRO A 312 17.95 -4.31 16.49
C PRO A 312 18.30 -2.93 15.93
N ASN A 313 18.54 -2.81 14.62
CA ASN A 313 18.87 -1.57 13.93
C ASN A 313 17.64 -0.74 13.57
N ALA A 314 16.57 -1.39 13.13
CA ALA A 314 15.35 -0.74 12.66
C ALA A 314 14.39 -0.33 13.78
N ALA A 315 14.55 -0.85 15.00
CA ALA A 315 13.45 -0.88 15.97
C ALA A 315 12.19 -1.51 15.33
N LEU A 316 10.99 -0.91 15.43
CA LEU A 316 9.77 -1.50 14.93
C LEU A 316 9.13 -0.64 13.85
N ASN A 317 8.95 -1.23 12.68
CA ASN A 317 8.28 -0.62 11.53
C ASN A 317 6.95 -1.29 11.22
N HIS A 318 6.04 -0.57 10.57
CA HIS A 318 4.95 -1.18 9.82
C HIS A 318 4.56 -0.36 8.58
N VAL A 319 4.01 -1.04 7.62
CA VAL A 319 3.27 -0.49 6.47
C VAL A 319 1.91 -1.13 6.53
N ILE A 320 0.86 -0.34 6.71
CA ILE A 320 -0.52 -0.83 6.77
C ILE A 320 -1.43 -0.11 5.79
N THR A 321 -2.57 -0.73 5.50
CA THR A 321 -3.69 -0.10 4.81
C THR A 321 -4.98 -0.46 5.53
N ALA A 322 -5.88 0.53 5.62
CA ALA A 322 -7.14 0.40 6.33
C ALA A 322 -8.30 0.99 5.53
N LYS A 323 -9.49 0.39 5.67
CA LYS A 323 -10.74 0.94 5.16
C LYS A 323 -11.54 1.60 6.27
N GLY A 324 -12.21 2.68 5.95
CA GLY A 324 -13.12 3.36 6.87
C GLY A 324 -13.84 4.52 6.18
N LYS A 325 -15.08 4.78 6.56
CA LYS A 325 -15.88 5.91 6.06
C LYS A 325 -15.88 6.09 4.53
N GLY A 326 -15.90 4.96 3.80
CA GLY A 326 -15.93 4.93 2.33
C GLY A 326 -14.60 5.21 1.64
N ARG A 327 -13.49 5.32 2.39
CA ARG A 327 -12.15 5.59 1.89
C ARG A 327 -11.16 4.53 2.32
N ARG A 328 -9.97 4.54 1.72
CA ARG A 328 -8.82 3.73 2.12
C ARG A 328 -7.65 4.65 2.43
N LEU A 329 -6.94 4.32 3.49
CA LEU A 329 -5.71 5.00 3.89
C LEU A 329 -4.52 4.04 3.81
N ILE A 330 -3.34 4.62 3.61
CA ILE A 330 -2.05 3.96 3.79
C ILE A 330 -1.35 4.67 4.95
N GLU A 331 -0.77 3.90 5.85
CA GLU A 331 0.01 4.42 6.96
C GLU A 331 1.36 3.69 7.04
N VAL A 332 2.41 4.44 7.28
CA VAL A 332 3.74 3.90 7.55
C VAL A 332 4.29 4.52 8.82
N LEU A 333 4.72 3.68 9.76
CA LEU A 333 5.55 4.07 10.89
C LEU A 333 6.89 3.35 10.80
N MET A 334 7.96 4.10 11.04
CA MET A 334 9.33 3.58 11.06
C MET A 334 10.02 3.92 12.37
N GLY A 335 10.79 2.98 12.92
CA GLY A 335 11.62 3.20 14.07
C GLY A 335 10.87 3.45 15.38
N VAL A 336 9.78 2.74 15.64
CA VAL A 336 9.03 2.88 16.89
C VAL A 336 9.73 2.11 18.01
N GLY A 337 10.10 2.81 19.08
CA GLY A 337 10.64 2.23 20.31
C GLY A 337 11.99 1.52 20.14
N SER A 338 12.11 0.32 20.69
CA SER A 338 13.38 -0.43 20.72
C SER A 338 13.16 -1.95 20.55
N TRP A 339 14.10 -2.60 19.89
CA TRP A 339 14.15 -4.06 19.81
C TRP A 339 14.29 -4.73 21.18
N SER A 340 15.04 -4.11 22.10
CA SER A 340 15.24 -4.65 23.47
C SER A 340 13.97 -4.62 24.33
N ASP A 341 12.98 -3.80 23.94
CA ASP A 341 11.67 -3.73 24.57
C ASP A 341 10.57 -4.00 23.55
N TYR A 342 10.68 -5.13 22.88
CA TYR A 342 9.87 -5.49 21.72
C TYR A 342 8.35 -5.42 21.98
N ASN A 343 7.87 -6.04 23.05
CA ASN A 343 6.43 -6.13 23.32
C ASN A 343 5.80 -4.77 23.59
N THR A 344 6.47 -3.92 24.39
CA THR A 344 6.00 -2.56 24.67
C THR A 344 6.06 -1.71 23.41
N SER A 345 7.11 -1.84 22.61
CA SER A 345 7.25 -1.17 21.32
C SER A 345 6.16 -1.58 20.31
N VAL A 346 5.76 -2.87 20.27
CA VAL A 346 4.62 -3.34 19.47
C VAL A 346 3.33 -2.67 19.92
N PHE A 347 3.09 -2.57 21.23
CA PHE A 347 1.91 -1.89 21.78
C PHE A 347 1.88 -0.41 21.36
N TYR A 348 2.97 0.34 21.58
CA TYR A 348 2.99 1.78 21.25
C TYR A 348 2.94 2.03 19.75
N ARG A 349 3.56 1.18 18.92
CA ARG A 349 3.39 1.24 17.46
C ARG A 349 1.92 1.16 17.06
N ALA A 350 1.14 0.31 17.72
CA ALA A 350 -0.29 0.22 17.47
C ALA A 350 -1.07 1.45 17.95
N GLN A 351 -0.66 2.07 19.10
CA GLN A 351 -1.30 3.29 19.59
C GLN A 351 -1.08 4.46 18.63
N PHE A 352 0.15 4.69 18.17
CA PHE A 352 0.45 5.71 17.16
C PHE A 352 -0.32 5.47 15.87
N GLY A 353 -0.36 4.20 15.39
CA GLY A 353 -1.08 3.84 14.18
C GLY A 353 -2.58 4.08 14.27
N ASN A 354 -3.22 3.63 15.34
CA ASN A 354 -4.63 3.89 15.54
C ASN A 354 -4.95 5.39 15.59
N ALA A 355 -4.10 6.20 16.26
CA ALA A 355 -4.30 7.64 16.32
C ALA A 355 -4.22 8.31 14.95
N LEU A 356 -3.27 7.90 14.09
CA LEU A 356 -3.16 8.42 12.72
C LEU A 356 -4.33 7.99 11.84
N LEU A 357 -4.78 6.74 11.95
CA LEU A 357 -5.96 6.27 11.22
C LEU A 357 -7.22 7.03 11.66
N GLU A 358 -7.40 7.26 12.98
CA GLU A 358 -8.50 8.07 13.53
C GLU A 358 -8.47 9.48 12.95
N LYS A 359 -7.31 10.15 12.96
CA LYS A 359 -7.11 11.44 12.31
C LYS A 359 -7.54 11.41 10.84
N GLY A 360 -7.04 10.44 10.07
CA GLY A 360 -7.32 10.33 8.65
C GLY A 360 -8.79 10.13 8.33
N PHE A 361 -9.49 9.32 9.11
CA PHE A 361 -10.90 9.05 8.90
C PHE A 361 -11.84 10.11 9.50
N THR A 362 -11.39 10.92 10.45
CA THR A 362 -12.27 11.92 11.11
C THR A 362 -12.05 13.34 10.63
N GLU A 363 -10.81 13.75 10.37
CA GLU A 363 -10.49 15.13 9.99
C GLU A 363 -10.57 15.36 8.48
N TYR A 364 -10.44 14.30 7.66
CA TYR A 364 -10.40 14.40 6.20
C TYR A 364 -11.60 13.69 5.57
N HIS A 365 -12.12 14.27 4.50
CA HIS A 365 -13.22 13.71 3.74
C HIS A 365 -13.10 14.05 2.26
N GLU A 366 -13.87 13.35 1.44
CA GLU A 366 -13.92 13.57 0.00
C GLU A 366 -15.06 14.56 -0.32
N GLU A 367 -14.73 15.64 -1.03
CA GLU A 367 -15.69 16.63 -1.53
C GLU A 367 -15.80 16.54 -3.04
N THR A 368 -17.03 16.67 -3.56
CA THR A 368 -17.25 16.79 -5.00
C THR A 368 -16.99 18.23 -5.45
N VAL A 369 -15.97 18.42 -6.28
CA VAL A 369 -15.58 19.72 -6.86
C VAL A 369 -16.46 20.07 -8.06
N LEU A 370 -16.62 19.12 -9.00
CA LEU A 370 -17.51 19.21 -10.16
C LEU A 370 -18.18 17.86 -10.39
N LYS A 371 -19.49 17.88 -10.61
CA LYS A 371 -20.21 16.65 -10.99
C LYS A 371 -19.97 16.32 -12.47
N ALA A 372 -20.15 15.05 -12.82
CA ALA A 372 -20.21 14.64 -14.22
C ALA A 372 -21.32 15.42 -14.95
N GLY A 373 -21.05 15.84 -16.18
CA GLY A 373 -21.98 16.64 -16.98
C GLY A 373 -21.32 17.76 -17.77
N VAL A 374 -22.14 18.60 -18.37
CA VAL A 374 -21.69 19.79 -19.12
C VAL A 374 -21.70 20.99 -18.18
N HIS A 375 -20.58 21.70 -18.14
CA HIS A 375 -20.39 22.93 -17.34
C HIS A 375 -19.93 24.07 -18.24
N GLU A 376 -20.26 25.30 -17.87
CA GLU A 376 -19.71 26.49 -18.45
C GLU A 376 -18.73 27.13 -17.46
N ILE A 377 -17.43 27.17 -17.81
CA ILE A 377 -16.34 27.70 -16.99
C ILE A 377 -15.56 28.66 -17.84
N ASP A 378 -15.37 29.89 -17.37
CA ASP A 378 -14.67 30.97 -18.07
C ASP A 378 -15.18 31.19 -19.53
N GLY A 379 -16.51 31.05 -19.75
CA GLY A 379 -17.13 31.17 -21.06
C GLY A 379 -16.87 30.00 -22.03
N GLN A 380 -16.33 28.90 -21.55
CA GLN A 380 -16.10 27.66 -22.31
C GLN A 380 -17.04 26.54 -21.81
N LYS A 381 -17.75 25.91 -22.73
CA LYS A 381 -18.54 24.71 -22.42
C LYS A 381 -17.62 23.50 -22.45
N ILE A 382 -17.56 22.80 -21.32
CA ILE A 382 -16.76 21.58 -21.14
C ILE A 382 -17.63 20.43 -20.66
N LYS A 383 -17.26 19.22 -20.99
CA LYS A 383 -17.88 18.00 -20.50
C LYS A 383 -16.92 17.30 -19.52
N VAL A 384 -17.41 17.07 -18.31
CA VAL A 384 -16.76 16.29 -17.24
C VAL A 384 -17.36 14.88 -17.31
N GLU A 385 -16.52 13.88 -17.57
CA GLU A 385 -16.98 12.49 -17.76
C GLU A 385 -17.37 11.78 -16.45
N LYS A 386 -16.66 12.11 -15.36
CA LYS A 386 -16.90 11.56 -14.00
C LYS A 386 -16.79 12.69 -12.98
N ASP A 387 -17.45 12.53 -11.85
CA ASP A 387 -17.33 13.48 -10.74
C ASP A 387 -15.86 13.74 -10.42
N ILE A 388 -15.44 15.00 -10.41
CA ILE A 388 -14.13 15.44 -9.95
C ILE A 388 -14.25 15.67 -8.45
N LYS A 389 -13.39 14.99 -7.69
CA LYS A 389 -13.41 15.00 -6.25
C LYS A 389 -12.05 15.44 -5.71
N ALA A 390 -12.04 15.94 -4.49
CA ALA A 390 -10.82 16.32 -3.77
C ALA A 390 -10.92 15.91 -2.31
N ILE A 391 -9.76 15.60 -1.72
CA ILE A 391 -9.65 15.43 -0.28
C ILE A 391 -9.54 16.80 0.38
N THR A 392 -10.35 17.03 1.41
CA THR A 392 -10.39 18.26 2.19
C THR A 392 -10.22 17.96 3.68
N LYS A 393 -9.80 18.97 4.46
CA LYS A 393 -9.70 18.88 5.92
C LYS A 393 -10.71 19.84 6.56
N GLY A 394 -11.53 19.33 7.48
CA GLY A 394 -12.57 20.11 8.17
C GLY A 394 -13.57 20.71 7.17
N ASP A 395 -13.92 21.98 7.36
CA ASP A 395 -14.91 22.70 6.51
C ASP A 395 -14.28 23.35 5.27
N SER A 396 -13.03 23.02 4.92
CA SER A 396 -12.34 23.58 3.75
C SER A 396 -13.09 23.20 2.47
N LYS A 397 -13.23 24.16 1.55
CA LYS A 397 -13.83 23.94 0.24
C LYS A 397 -12.73 23.96 -0.83
N PRO A 398 -12.66 22.93 -1.69
CA PRO A 398 -11.71 22.92 -2.79
C PRO A 398 -12.10 23.99 -3.83
N THR A 399 -11.12 24.63 -4.43
CA THR A 399 -11.26 25.50 -5.58
C THR A 399 -10.66 24.83 -6.81
N TYR A 400 -11.01 25.32 -7.99
CA TYR A 400 -10.48 24.78 -9.24
C TYR A 400 -10.37 25.89 -10.30
N LYS A 401 -9.57 25.60 -11.31
CA LYS A 401 -9.47 26.43 -12.53
C LYS A 401 -9.42 25.55 -13.77
N LEU A 402 -9.89 26.09 -14.88
CA LEU A 402 -9.76 25.48 -16.21
C LEU A 402 -8.47 25.98 -16.87
N VAL A 403 -7.60 25.05 -17.28
CA VAL A 403 -6.36 25.36 -18.01
C VAL A 403 -6.31 24.49 -19.26
N GLY A 404 -6.60 25.08 -20.41
CA GLY A 404 -6.68 24.33 -21.67
C GLY A 404 -7.84 23.35 -21.70
N ASP A 405 -7.54 22.05 -21.62
CA ASP A 405 -8.49 20.92 -21.54
C ASP A 405 -8.41 20.18 -20.20
N GLU A 406 -7.89 20.84 -19.17
CA GLU A 406 -7.73 20.25 -17.84
C GLU A 406 -8.38 21.13 -16.75
N ILE A 407 -9.09 20.49 -15.84
CA ILE A 407 -9.48 21.07 -14.55
C ILE A 407 -8.35 20.80 -13.56
N ILE A 408 -7.79 21.86 -13.00
CA ILE A 408 -6.79 21.79 -11.95
C ILE A 408 -7.47 22.14 -10.63
N VAL A 409 -7.56 21.19 -9.72
CA VAL A 409 -8.05 21.44 -8.35
C VAL A 409 -6.92 22.08 -7.55
N GLU A 410 -7.25 23.18 -6.88
CA GLU A 410 -6.31 23.98 -6.10
C GLU A 410 -6.44 23.67 -4.60
N ASN A 411 -5.50 24.16 -3.78
CA ASN A 411 -5.46 23.94 -2.34
C ASN A 411 -5.51 22.44 -1.96
N THR A 412 -4.78 21.62 -2.72
CA THR A 412 -4.67 20.18 -2.50
C THR A 412 -3.48 19.84 -1.61
N PHE A 413 -3.55 18.67 -0.98
CA PHE A 413 -2.41 18.13 -0.23
C PHE A 413 -1.30 17.68 -1.18
N PRO A 414 -0.01 17.73 -0.75
CA PRO A 414 1.10 17.22 -1.55
C PRO A 414 0.93 15.73 -1.82
N THR A 415 1.43 15.26 -2.96
CA THR A 415 1.40 13.84 -3.33
C THR A 415 2.71 13.14 -3.00
N LEU A 416 2.67 11.82 -2.87
CA LEU A 416 3.83 10.97 -2.59
C LEU A 416 4.98 11.23 -3.56
N THR A 417 4.68 11.33 -4.86
CA THR A 417 5.66 11.66 -5.91
C THR A 417 5.10 12.67 -6.89
N LYS A 418 5.97 13.40 -7.57
CA LYS A 418 5.58 14.36 -8.63
C LYS A 418 4.88 13.69 -9.83
N ALA A 419 5.00 12.37 -9.98
CA ALA A 419 4.33 11.62 -11.05
C ALA A 419 2.84 11.43 -10.79
N ILE A 420 2.40 11.47 -9.53
CA ILE A 420 1.00 11.32 -9.13
C ILE A 420 0.30 12.68 -9.31
N LYS A 421 -0.62 12.74 -10.28
CA LYS A 421 -1.36 13.96 -10.69
C LYS A 421 -2.83 13.87 -10.25
N SER A 422 -3.08 13.69 -8.97
CA SER A 422 -4.43 13.52 -8.43
C SER A 422 -5.30 14.78 -8.48
N ASN A 423 -4.71 15.96 -8.69
CA ASN A 423 -5.40 17.23 -8.78
C ASN A 423 -5.64 17.72 -10.22
N VAL A 424 -5.27 16.92 -11.24
CA VAL A 424 -5.41 17.31 -12.66
C VAL A 424 -6.36 16.34 -13.36
N HIS A 425 -7.43 16.86 -13.93
CA HIS A 425 -8.50 16.08 -14.56
C HIS A 425 -8.76 16.56 -15.98
N LYS A 426 -8.62 15.67 -16.95
CA LYS A 426 -8.93 15.99 -18.35
C LYS A 426 -10.43 16.16 -18.56
N VAL A 427 -10.79 17.13 -19.36
CA VAL A 427 -12.16 17.43 -19.77
C VAL A 427 -12.24 17.60 -21.29
N THR A 428 -13.43 17.46 -21.86
CA THR A 428 -13.66 17.60 -23.31
C THR A 428 -14.37 18.92 -23.58
N LYS A 429 -13.86 19.73 -24.51
CA LYS A 429 -14.57 20.93 -24.96
C LYS A 429 -15.80 20.54 -25.76
N VAL A 430 -16.93 21.15 -25.44
CA VAL A 430 -18.17 20.99 -26.20
C VAL A 430 -18.21 22.08 -27.28
N VAL A 431 -18.04 21.66 -28.53
CA VAL A 431 -18.22 22.55 -29.67
C VAL A 431 -19.71 22.55 -30.04
N GLU A 432 -20.36 23.72 -29.97
CA GLU A 432 -21.72 23.85 -30.56
C GLU A 432 -21.57 23.77 -32.07
N GLU A 433 -22.13 22.71 -32.69
CA GLU A 433 -22.34 22.69 -34.09
C GLU A 433 -23.34 23.83 -34.44
N THR A 434 -22.84 24.89 -35.02
CA THR A 434 -23.69 25.94 -35.58
C THR A 434 -24.41 25.32 -36.76
N THR A 435 -25.64 24.87 -36.54
CA THR A 435 -26.53 24.48 -37.62
C THR A 435 -26.84 25.78 -38.41
N THR A 436 -26.11 26.00 -39.49
CA THR A 436 -26.46 27.01 -40.47
C THR A 436 -27.72 26.53 -41.16
N GLU A 437 -28.88 27.03 -40.77
CA GLU A 437 -30.13 26.86 -41.52
C GLU A 437 -29.96 27.56 -42.86
N GLU A 438 -29.79 26.77 -43.93
CA GLU A 438 -29.99 27.29 -45.27
C GLU A 438 -31.49 27.61 -45.46
N PRO A 439 -31.86 28.77 -46.07
CA PRO A 439 -33.25 29.15 -46.24
C PRO A 439 -33.92 28.19 -47.23
N ALA A 440 -35.00 27.56 -46.76
CA ALA A 440 -35.82 26.66 -47.54
C ALA A 440 -36.41 27.33 -48.77
N THR A 441 -35.97 26.90 -49.95
CA THR A 441 -36.68 27.16 -51.20
C THR A 441 -37.82 26.16 -51.35
N THR A 442 -39.01 26.64 -51.30
CA THR A 442 -40.27 25.93 -51.64
C THR A 442 -40.27 25.46 -53.06
N SER A 443 -40.37 24.12 -53.24
CA SER A 443 -40.95 23.54 -54.45
C SER A 443 -41.76 22.31 -54.12
N GLU A 444 -43.06 22.40 -54.45
CA GLU A 444 -44.01 21.31 -54.44
C GLU A 444 -43.60 20.27 -55.49
N ALA A 445 -43.67 18.97 -55.13
CA ALA A 445 -44.26 17.93 -55.97
C ALA A 445 -44.18 16.50 -55.36
N LYS A 446 -45.33 15.92 -55.20
CA LYS A 446 -45.78 14.53 -55.47
C LYS A 446 -45.11 13.32 -54.80
N ASN A 447 -45.96 12.70 -54.03
CA ASN A 447 -46.06 11.25 -53.71
C ASN A 447 -45.31 10.28 -54.64
N GLU A 448 -44.52 9.40 -53.98
CA GLU A 448 -44.62 7.95 -54.16
C GLU A 448 -43.81 7.27 -53.06
N GLY A 449 -44.48 6.25 -52.41
CA GLY A 449 -43.92 5.59 -51.24
C GLY A 449 -42.79 4.61 -51.60
N VAL A 450 -41.68 4.78 -50.87
CA VAL A 450 -40.72 3.68 -50.63
C VAL A 450 -40.27 3.78 -49.20
N LEU A 451 -40.53 2.73 -48.43
CA LEU A 451 -40.03 2.57 -47.06
C LEU A 451 -38.48 2.42 -47.11
N SER A 452 -37.77 3.48 -46.79
CA SER A 452 -36.31 3.36 -46.48
C SER A 452 -36.20 3.23 -44.99
N PHE A 453 -35.70 2.11 -44.49
CA PHE A 453 -35.24 1.91 -43.13
C PHE A 453 -33.92 2.68 -42.99
N ASN A 454 -33.94 3.76 -42.18
CA ASN A 454 -32.70 4.35 -41.69
C ASN A 454 -32.14 3.44 -40.60
N ASP A 455 -30.93 2.97 -40.78
CA ASP A 455 -30.13 2.23 -39.81
C ASP A 455 -29.86 3.15 -38.61
N GLU A 456 -30.68 3.04 -37.58
CA GLU A 456 -30.32 3.54 -36.27
C GLU A 456 -29.27 2.61 -35.65
N ASP A 457 -28.15 3.18 -35.27
CA ASP A 457 -27.00 2.53 -34.68
C ASP A 457 -27.37 1.58 -33.50
N THR A 458 -27.37 0.26 -33.78
CA THR A 458 -27.68 -0.80 -32.82
C THR A 458 -26.44 -1.20 -31.99
N SER A 459 -25.34 -0.46 -32.10
CA SER A 459 -24.06 -0.79 -31.45
C SER A 459 -24.02 -0.45 -29.95
N THR A 460 -25.00 0.30 -29.42
CA THR A 460 -25.08 0.63 -27.99
C THR A 460 -26.15 -0.19 -27.28
N PHE A 461 -25.89 -0.60 -26.02
CA PHE A 461 -26.85 -1.32 -25.16
C PHE A 461 -28.21 -0.62 -25.06
N VAL A 462 -28.25 0.72 -25.11
CA VAL A 462 -29.44 1.54 -25.08
C VAL A 462 -30.20 1.47 -26.42
N GLY A 463 -29.51 1.45 -27.55
CA GLY A 463 -30.08 1.23 -28.89
C GLY A 463 -30.72 -0.16 -28.99
N TRP A 464 -30.04 -1.17 -28.45
CA TRP A 464 -30.56 -2.54 -28.38
C TRP A 464 -31.83 -2.65 -27.51
N LEU A 465 -31.87 -2.02 -26.35
CA LEU A 465 -33.07 -1.95 -25.49
C LEU A 465 -34.25 -1.23 -26.15
N ARG A 466 -34.02 -0.14 -26.90
CA ARG A 466 -35.06 0.55 -27.68
C ARG A 466 -35.57 -0.30 -28.84
N GLY A 467 -34.72 -1.10 -29.46
CA GLY A 467 -35.15 -2.09 -30.48
C GLY A 467 -36.06 -3.16 -29.89
N LEU A 468 -35.78 -3.65 -28.68
CA LEU A 468 -36.62 -4.62 -27.97
C LEU A 468 -38.00 -4.09 -27.62
N SER A 469 -38.15 -2.82 -27.27
CA SER A 469 -39.47 -2.22 -26.94
C SER A 469 -40.40 -2.08 -28.16
N LYS A 470 -39.85 -2.09 -29.37
CA LYS A 470 -40.61 -2.04 -30.63
C LYS A 470 -41.08 -3.45 -31.11
N ASN A 471 -40.63 -4.52 -30.45
CA ASN A 471 -41.04 -5.89 -30.85
C ASN A 471 -41.55 -6.70 -29.64
N PRO A 472 -42.88 -6.59 -29.34
CA PRO A 472 -43.46 -7.13 -28.09
C PRO A 472 -43.36 -8.68 -28.01
N LEU A 473 -43.26 -9.39 -29.10
CA LEU A 473 -43.07 -10.85 -29.10
C LEU A 473 -41.65 -11.23 -28.68
N LEU A 474 -40.63 -10.48 -29.11
CA LEU A 474 -39.24 -10.70 -28.72
C LEU A 474 -39.00 -10.37 -27.25
N LEU A 475 -39.61 -9.28 -26.75
CA LEU A 475 -39.61 -8.88 -25.36
C LEU A 475 -40.22 -9.95 -24.45
N ALA A 476 -41.40 -10.48 -24.85
CA ALA A 476 -42.05 -11.57 -24.15
C ALA A 476 -41.20 -12.85 -24.10
N GLY A 477 -40.51 -13.18 -25.17
CA GLY A 477 -39.60 -14.35 -25.25
C GLY A 477 -38.40 -14.21 -24.30
N ILE A 478 -37.82 -13.01 -24.20
CA ILE A 478 -36.66 -12.74 -23.29
C ILE A 478 -37.14 -12.78 -21.84
N LEU A 479 -38.28 -12.20 -21.51
CA LEU A 479 -38.82 -12.24 -20.15
C LEU A 479 -39.18 -13.66 -19.71
N LEU A 480 -39.69 -14.49 -20.63
CA LEU A 480 -39.95 -15.91 -20.38
C LEU A 480 -38.64 -16.68 -20.10
N ALA A 481 -37.60 -16.46 -20.91
CA ALA A 481 -36.30 -17.08 -20.73
C ALA A 481 -35.64 -16.67 -19.38
N LEU A 482 -35.71 -15.40 -19.01
CA LEU A 482 -35.25 -14.90 -17.72
C LEU A 482 -36.01 -15.52 -16.53
N SER A 483 -37.33 -15.69 -16.65
CA SER A 483 -38.13 -16.30 -15.58
C SER A 483 -37.76 -17.80 -15.38
N VAL A 484 -37.51 -18.54 -16.47
CA VAL A 484 -37.04 -19.93 -16.40
C VAL A 484 -35.65 -20.03 -15.79
N PHE A 485 -34.74 -19.10 -16.12
CA PHE A 485 -33.39 -19.05 -15.58
C PHE A 485 -33.39 -18.76 -14.07
N ILE A 486 -34.16 -17.76 -13.64
CA ILE A 486 -34.34 -17.43 -12.20
C ILE A 486 -34.96 -18.60 -11.43
N SER A 487 -35.97 -19.26 -12.02
CA SER A 487 -36.59 -20.45 -11.40
C SER A 487 -35.59 -21.61 -11.25
N GLY A 488 -34.70 -21.77 -12.24
CA GLY A 488 -33.59 -22.75 -12.17
C GLY A 488 -32.60 -22.47 -11.03
N ILE A 489 -32.23 -21.22 -10.86
CA ILE A 489 -31.33 -20.80 -9.76
C ILE A 489 -32.02 -21.04 -8.40
N VAL A 490 -33.28 -20.69 -8.23
CA VAL A 490 -34.03 -20.91 -6.99
C VAL A 490 -34.13 -22.41 -6.66
N ILE A 491 -34.40 -23.25 -7.65
CA ILE A 491 -34.46 -24.72 -7.45
C ILE A 491 -33.08 -25.27 -7.07
N ALA A 492 -32.00 -24.80 -7.72
CA ALA A 492 -30.65 -25.23 -7.41
C ALA A 492 -30.23 -24.82 -5.98
N THR A 493 -30.55 -23.58 -5.56
CA THR A 493 -30.29 -23.13 -4.18
C THR A 493 -31.07 -23.91 -3.15
N VAL A 494 -32.35 -24.21 -3.40
CA VAL A 494 -33.18 -25.03 -2.50
C VAL A 494 -32.66 -26.47 -2.41
N GLN A 495 -32.10 -27.04 -3.48
CA GLN A 495 -31.49 -28.37 -3.45
C GLN A 495 -30.16 -28.42 -2.69
N VAL A 496 -29.37 -27.34 -2.75
CA VAL A 496 -28.13 -27.21 -1.94
C VAL A 496 -28.50 -27.15 -0.45
N PHE A 497 -29.43 -26.31 -0.06
CA PHE A 497 -29.88 -26.19 1.34
C PHE A 497 -30.61 -27.44 1.89
N LYS A 498 -31.11 -28.36 1.05
CA LYS A 498 -31.70 -29.62 1.50
C LYS A 498 -30.69 -30.75 1.71
N LYS A 499 -29.41 -30.57 1.31
CA LYS A 499 -28.36 -31.57 1.51
C LYS A 499 -27.62 -31.42 2.83
N ASP A 500 -27.79 -30.30 3.53
CA ASP A 500 -27.12 -29.98 4.78
C ASP A 500 -28.03 -30.09 6.02
N TYR A 501 -29.16 -30.87 5.91
CA TYR A 501 -30.02 -31.26 7.05
C TYR A 501 -30.23 -32.77 7.09
#